data_f231d7b375996144b573064779545762
#
_entry.id   f231d7b375996144b573064779545762
#
_cell.length_a   1.000
_cell.length_b   1.000
_cell.length_c   1.000
_cell.angle_alpha   90.00
_cell.angle_beta   90.00
_cell.angle_gamma   90.00
#
_symmetry.space_group_name_H-M   'P 1'
#
loop_
_entity.id
_entity.type
_entity.pdbx_description
1 polymer ?
#
loop_
_entity_poly.entity_id
_entity_poly.type
_entity_poly.pdbx_seq_one_letter_code
_entity_poly.pdbx_strand_id
1 'polypeptide(L)'
;GQKERLARALEAEKYIDSNNAAIYTMDITPYSYQQEILDKLEAERTIRGYTRNLVVAATGTGKTVISALDYKRFCKQNPGKPHRLLFIAHREEILRQSLYTFRAVLKDANFGELFVGNYKPESIDHLFVSIQTFNSQDFTAKTASDFYDYIVVDEFHHAAAPTYQKLLSYYNPKILLGLTATPERMDGKSILPYFHHRIAAEIRLPEAIDRKLLCPFQYFGVTDTVDLSTLKWSAGRYGQGELSHLYTLCRTGANPRADL
;
A
#
# COMPACT_ATOMS: atom_id res chain seq x y z
N GLY A 1 17.05 6.52 24.61
CA GLY A 1 17.88 5.38 24.25
C GLY A 1 17.09 4.25 23.59
N GLN A 2 17.77 3.13 23.35
CA GLN A 2 17.20 1.96 22.67
C GLN A 2 15.98 1.35 23.43
N LYS A 3 16.03 1.36 24.76
CA LYS A 3 14.92 0.89 25.64
C LYS A 3 13.67 1.76 25.52
N GLU A 4 13.80 3.06 25.37
CA GLU A 4 12.66 3.98 25.22
C GLU A 4 12.00 3.85 23.84
N ARG A 5 12.80 3.56 22.79
CA ARG A 5 12.25 3.27 21.46
C ARG A 5 11.48 1.95 21.43
N LEU A 6 11.99 0.92 22.11
CA LEU A 6 11.31 -0.36 22.25
C LEU A 6 10.02 -0.21 23.08
N ALA A 7 10.06 0.56 24.17
CA ALA A 7 8.87 0.83 24.98
C ALA A 7 7.79 1.58 24.18
N ARG A 8 8.18 2.60 23.38
CA ARG A 8 7.22 3.31 22.50
C ARG A 8 6.66 2.44 21.38
N ALA A 9 7.49 1.55 20.81
CA ALA A 9 7.00 0.60 19.81
C ALA A 9 6.02 -0.41 20.43
N LEU A 10 6.31 -0.92 21.62
CA LEU A 10 5.42 -1.80 22.38
C LEU A 10 4.15 -1.08 22.86
N GLU A 11 4.22 0.20 23.24
CA GLU A 11 3.06 0.99 23.58
C GLU A 11 2.19 1.31 22.36
N ALA A 12 2.82 1.60 21.20
CA ALA A 12 2.09 1.79 19.96
C ALA A 12 1.42 0.47 19.51
N GLU A 13 2.09 -0.68 19.64
CA GLU A 13 1.49 -2.00 19.41
C GLU A 13 0.34 -2.29 20.38
N LYS A 14 0.51 -2.03 21.67
CA LYS A 14 -0.56 -2.19 22.68
C LYS A 14 -1.73 -1.24 22.46
N TYR A 15 -1.48 -0.01 22.00
CA TYR A 15 -2.53 0.94 21.66
C TYR A 15 -3.32 0.49 20.41
N ILE A 16 -2.64 -0.11 19.46
CA ILE A 16 -3.28 -0.75 18.31
C ILE A 16 -4.07 -1.98 18.76
N ASP A 17 -3.50 -2.83 19.59
CA ASP A 17 -4.14 -4.07 20.08
C ASP A 17 -5.34 -3.80 21.00
N SER A 18 -5.26 -2.83 21.91
CA SER A 18 -6.34 -2.58 22.87
C SER A 18 -7.59 -1.91 22.27
N ASN A 19 -7.39 -1.06 21.24
CA ASN A 19 -8.51 -0.40 20.56
C ASN A 19 -9.09 -1.23 19.40
N ASN A 20 -8.45 -2.33 18.98
CA ASN A 20 -8.77 -3.05 17.76
C ASN A 20 -9.12 -4.54 17.96
N ALA A 21 -9.19 -5.03 19.19
CA ALA A 21 -9.65 -6.41 19.45
C ALA A 21 -11.00 -6.71 18.77
N ALA A 22 -11.87 -5.72 18.66
CA ALA A 22 -13.15 -5.84 17.97
C ALA A 22 -13.00 -6.04 16.44
N ILE A 23 -11.93 -5.54 15.80
CA ILE A 23 -11.72 -5.66 14.36
C ILE A 23 -11.38 -7.10 13.98
N TYR A 24 -10.63 -7.82 14.83
CA TYR A 24 -10.29 -9.22 14.59
C TYR A 24 -11.48 -10.20 14.78
N THR A 25 -12.60 -9.73 15.33
CA THR A 25 -13.82 -10.53 15.50
C THR A 25 -14.83 -10.34 14.37
N MET A 26 -14.66 -9.29 13.54
CA MET A 26 -15.57 -8.98 12.44
C MET A 26 -15.11 -9.65 11.14
N ASP A 27 -16.07 -10.23 10.39
CA ASP A 27 -15.80 -10.67 9.02
C ASP A 27 -15.70 -9.46 8.09
N ILE A 28 -14.53 -9.28 7.48
CA ILE A 28 -14.36 -8.29 6.42
C ILE A 28 -14.84 -8.91 5.12
N THR A 29 -15.98 -8.43 4.63
CA THR A 29 -16.55 -8.83 3.35
C THR A 29 -16.18 -7.81 2.28
N PRO A 30 -15.85 -8.25 1.06
CA PRO A 30 -15.57 -7.33 -0.04
C PRO A 30 -16.83 -6.54 -0.42
N TYR A 31 -16.64 -5.27 -0.76
CA TYR A 31 -17.64 -4.53 -1.50
C TYR A 31 -17.85 -5.15 -2.89
N SER A 32 -18.99 -4.88 -3.54
CA SER A 32 -19.31 -5.46 -4.85
C SER A 32 -18.19 -5.28 -5.88
N TYR A 33 -17.63 -4.08 -5.97
CA TYR A 33 -16.51 -3.81 -6.90
C TYR A 33 -15.21 -4.54 -6.53
N GLN A 34 -14.95 -4.74 -5.24
CA GLN A 34 -13.81 -5.54 -4.79
C GLN A 34 -14.01 -7.01 -5.14
N GLN A 35 -15.23 -7.52 -5.00
CA GLN A 35 -15.58 -8.87 -5.42
C GLN A 35 -15.38 -9.05 -6.93
N GLU A 36 -15.80 -8.08 -7.76
CA GLU A 36 -15.55 -8.09 -9.20
C GLU A 36 -14.05 -8.20 -9.53
N ILE A 37 -13.20 -7.45 -8.81
CA ILE A 37 -11.76 -7.52 -8.99
C ILE A 37 -11.22 -8.89 -8.60
N LEU A 38 -11.66 -9.43 -7.47
CA LEU A 38 -11.26 -10.77 -7.02
C LEU A 38 -11.65 -11.86 -8.01
N ASP A 39 -12.82 -11.75 -8.61
CA ASP A 39 -13.32 -12.70 -9.61
C ASP A 39 -12.55 -12.60 -10.93
N LYS A 40 -12.17 -11.38 -11.33
CA LYS A 40 -11.28 -11.18 -12.48
C LYS A 40 -9.89 -11.78 -12.26
N LEU A 41 -9.32 -11.62 -11.06
CA LEU A 41 -8.04 -12.25 -10.68
C LEU A 41 -8.12 -13.77 -10.77
N GLU A 42 -9.19 -14.35 -10.26
CA GLU A 42 -9.41 -15.79 -10.33
C GLU A 42 -9.54 -16.26 -11.78
N ALA A 43 -10.31 -15.55 -12.60
CA ALA A 43 -10.46 -15.86 -14.03
C ALA A 43 -9.12 -15.79 -14.80
N GLU A 44 -8.28 -14.80 -14.54
CA GLU A 44 -6.94 -14.71 -15.15
C GLU A 44 -6.08 -15.95 -14.82
N ARG A 45 -6.18 -16.45 -13.59
CA ARG A 45 -5.40 -17.61 -13.14
C ARG A 45 -5.97 -18.94 -13.63
N THR A 46 -7.27 -19.14 -13.51
CA THR A 46 -7.92 -20.43 -13.81
C THR A 46 -8.17 -20.62 -15.29
N ILE A 47 -8.54 -19.57 -16.04
CA ILE A 47 -8.87 -19.66 -17.45
C ILE A 47 -7.63 -19.46 -18.33
N ARG A 48 -6.78 -18.48 -17.99
CA ARG A 48 -5.62 -18.12 -18.80
C ARG A 48 -4.30 -18.71 -18.30
N GLY A 49 -4.24 -19.19 -17.08
CA GLY A 49 -3.02 -19.66 -16.44
C GLY A 49 -2.05 -18.54 -16.06
N TYR A 50 -2.50 -17.29 -16.01
CA TYR A 50 -1.68 -16.13 -15.70
C TYR A 50 -1.60 -15.92 -14.20
N THR A 51 -0.41 -16.13 -13.63
CA THR A 51 -0.14 -16.03 -12.19
C THR A 51 0.55 -14.72 -11.78
N ARG A 52 0.86 -13.88 -12.76
CA ARG A 52 1.38 -12.52 -12.57
C ARG A 52 0.30 -11.54 -12.95
N ASN A 53 -0.29 -10.91 -11.97
CA ASN A 53 -1.51 -10.11 -12.13
C ASN A 53 -1.29 -8.67 -11.69
N LEU A 54 -1.73 -7.73 -12.53
CA LEU A 54 -1.73 -6.30 -12.22
C LEU A 54 -3.15 -5.83 -11.92
N VAL A 55 -3.32 -5.21 -10.76
CA VAL A 55 -4.53 -4.48 -10.38
C VAL A 55 -4.25 -2.99 -10.42
N VAL A 56 -4.96 -2.29 -11.29
CA VAL A 56 -4.94 -0.83 -11.38
C VAL A 56 -6.17 -0.31 -10.64
N ALA A 57 -5.96 0.33 -9.51
CA ALA A 57 -7.05 0.84 -8.69
C ALA A 57 -6.69 2.20 -8.10
N ALA A 58 -7.63 3.15 -8.18
CA ALA A 58 -7.45 4.49 -7.64
C ALA A 58 -7.16 4.44 -6.13
N THR A 59 -6.41 5.43 -5.65
CA THR A 59 -6.16 5.61 -4.22
C THR A 59 -7.49 5.72 -3.47
N GLY A 60 -7.62 5.05 -2.33
CA GLY A 60 -8.83 5.04 -1.52
C GLY A 60 -9.87 3.98 -1.90
N THR A 61 -9.62 3.15 -2.92
CA THR A 61 -10.53 2.03 -3.30
C THR A 61 -10.26 0.73 -2.54
N GLY A 62 -9.33 0.72 -1.60
CA GLY A 62 -9.03 -0.45 -0.79
C GLY A 62 -8.17 -1.51 -1.49
N LYS A 63 -7.15 -1.10 -2.24
CA LYS A 63 -6.20 -2.01 -2.91
C LYS A 63 -5.59 -3.03 -1.95
N THR A 64 -5.23 -2.61 -0.75
CA THR A 64 -4.63 -3.48 0.26
C THR A 64 -5.62 -4.52 0.76
N VAL A 65 -6.88 -4.12 0.97
CA VAL A 65 -7.96 -5.06 1.34
C VAL A 65 -8.17 -6.10 0.26
N ILE A 66 -8.16 -5.69 -1.01
CA ILE A 66 -8.25 -6.60 -2.17
C ILE A 66 -7.10 -7.61 -2.13
N SER A 67 -5.87 -7.16 -1.90
CA SER A 67 -4.70 -8.06 -1.84
C SER A 67 -4.79 -9.05 -0.68
N ALA A 68 -5.27 -8.61 0.48
CA ALA A 68 -5.46 -9.48 1.64
C ALA A 68 -6.56 -10.52 1.43
N LEU A 69 -7.67 -10.13 0.83
CA LEU A 69 -8.78 -11.05 0.49
C LEU A 69 -8.36 -12.05 -0.58
N ASP A 70 -7.59 -11.61 -1.58
CA ASP A 70 -7.05 -12.49 -2.61
C ASP A 70 -6.06 -13.51 -2.03
N TYR A 71 -5.16 -13.08 -1.17
CA TYR A 71 -4.25 -13.97 -0.44
C TYR A 71 -5.03 -14.99 0.43
N LYS A 72 -6.04 -14.54 1.16
CA LYS A 72 -6.92 -15.41 1.95
C LYS A 72 -7.59 -16.48 1.07
N ARG A 73 -8.11 -16.09 -0.09
CA ARG A 73 -8.69 -17.00 -1.07
C ARG A 73 -7.66 -18.01 -1.57
N PHE A 74 -6.47 -17.53 -1.93
CA PHE A 74 -5.37 -18.38 -2.39
C PHE A 74 -4.99 -19.45 -1.33
N CYS A 75 -4.86 -19.07 -0.07
CA CYS A 75 -4.59 -20.03 1.01
C CYS A 75 -5.72 -21.05 1.17
N LYS A 76 -6.97 -20.63 1.06
CA LYS A 76 -8.14 -21.52 1.15
C LYS A 76 -8.20 -22.52 -0.01
N GLN A 77 -7.82 -22.09 -1.21
CA GLN A 77 -7.79 -22.96 -2.40
C GLN A 77 -6.60 -23.94 -2.42
N ASN A 78 -5.57 -23.64 -1.65
CA ASN A 78 -4.36 -24.46 -1.55
C ASN A 78 -4.13 -24.92 -0.11
N PRO A 79 -4.99 -25.77 0.47
CA PRO A 79 -4.85 -26.21 1.84
C PRO A 79 -3.63 -27.11 2.00
N GLY A 80 -3.21 -27.34 3.23
CA GLY A 80 -2.21 -28.34 3.60
C GLY A 80 -0.90 -27.78 4.15
N LYS A 81 -0.54 -26.54 3.83
CA LYS A 81 0.61 -25.84 4.42
C LYS A 81 0.38 -24.33 4.46
N PRO A 82 1.02 -23.62 5.40
CA PRO A 82 1.06 -22.17 5.34
C PRO A 82 1.76 -21.71 4.05
N HIS A 83 1.21 -20.70 3.40
CA HIS A 83 1.82 -20.09 2.22
C HIS A 83 2.55 -18.82 2.61
N ARG A 84 3.86 -18.76 2.32
CA ARG A 84 4.71 -17.64 2.67
C ARG A 84 4.37 -16.43 1.82
N LEU A 85 4.19 -15.30 2.49
CA LEU A 85 3.83 -14.01 1.90
C LEU A 85 5.00 -13.02 2.00
N LEU A 86 5.33 -12.37 0.88
CA LEU A 86 6.17 -11.20 0.85
C LEU A 86 5.37 -10.00 0.37
N PHE A 87 5.29 -8.96 1.18
CA PHE A 87 4.66 -7.70 0.82
C PHE A 87 5.72 -6.61 0.74
N ILE A 88 5.89 -6.03 -0.44
CA ILE A 88 6.89 -5.01 -0.73
C ILE A 88 6.19 -3.68 -1.01
N ALA A 89 6.66 -2.62 -0.37
CA ALA A 89 6.31 -1.25 -0.68
C ALA A 89 7.51 -0.32 -0.54
N HIS A 90 7.36 0.91 -0.99
CA HIS A 90 8.42 1.91 -0.89
C HIS A 90 8.43 2.63 0.46
N ARG A 91 7.25 2.86 1.06
CA ARG A 91 7.07 3.63 2.28
C ARG A 91 6.70 2.76 3.47
N GLU A 92 7.33 3.04 4.62
CA GLU A 92 7.08 2.34 5.89
C GLU A 92 5.62 2.44 6.35
N GLU A 93 5.00 3.61 6.19
CA GLU A 93 3.61 3.84 6.56
C GLU A 93 2.66 2.90 5.83
N ILE A 94 2.87 2.71 4.52
CA ILE A 94 2.07 1.76 3.72
C ILE A 94 2.26 0.34 4.24
N LEU A 95 3.47 -0.04 4.61
CA LEU A 95 3.75 -1.39 5.14
C LEU A 95 3.04 -1.64 6.46
N ARG A 96 3.04 -0.66 7.37
CA ARG A 96 2.32 -0.76 8.66
C ARG A 96 0.83 -0.90 8.46
N GLN A 97 0.23 -0.06 7.61
CA GLN A 97 -1.19 -0.13 7.28
C GLN A 97 -1.55 -1.45 6.60
N SER A 98 -0.69 -1.95 5.73
CA SER A 98 -0.89 -3.21 5.01
C SER A 98 -0.83 -4.41 5.93
N LEU A 99 0.16 -4.47 6.82
CA LEU A 99 0.25 -5.52 7.84
C LEU A 99 -1.02 -5.57 8.71
N TYR A 100 -1.47 -4.41 9.17
CA TYR A 100 -2.70 -4.29 9.94
C TYR A 100 -3.92 -4.79 9.17
N THR A 101 -4.05 -4.40 7.90
CA THR A 101 -5.15 -4.85 7.02
C THR A 101 -5.14 -6.37 6.83
N PHE A 102 -3.97 -6.97 6.59
CA PHE A 102 -3.84 -8.43 6.46
C PHE A 102 -4.24 -9.15 7.74
N ARG A 103 -3.78 -8.68 8.89
CA ARG A 103 -4.16 -9.22 10.21
C ARG A 103 -5.67 -9.18 10.41
N ALA A 104 -6.31 -8.06 10.09
CA ALA A 104 -7.75 -7.89 10.21
C ALA A 104 -8.53 -8.81 9.25
N VAL A 105 -8.15 -8.89 7.98
CA VAL A 105 -8.80 -9.74 6.97
C VAL A 105 -8.64 -11.22 7.29
N LEU A 106 -7.46 -11.64 7.74
CA LEU A 106 -7.15 -13.03 8.10
C LEU A 106 -7.67 -13.40 9.50
N LYS A 107 -8.10 -12.43 10.30
CA LYS A 107 -8.47 -12.59 11.71
C LYS A 107 -7.36 -13.21 12.55
N ASP A 108 -6.14 -12.82 12.28
CA ASP A 108 -4.95 -13.30 12.98
C ASP A 108 -4.08 -12.11 13.39
N ALA A 109 -4.15 -11.74 14.66
CA ALA A 109 -3.39 -10.61 15.23
C ALA A 109 -1.87 -10.86 15.21
N ASN A 110 -1.43 -12.10 15.08
CA ASN A 110 -0.02 -12.50 15.08
C ASN A 110 0.51 -12.75 13.65
N PHE A 111 -0.33 -12.60 12.63
CA PHE A 111 0.09 -12.80 11.25
C PHE A 111 1.13 -11.78 10.84
N GLY A 112 2.23 -12.26 10.26
CA GLY A 112 3.22 -11.44 9.60
C GLY A 112 4.05 -10.56 10.53
N GLU A 113 5.16 -10.14 10.01
CA GLU A 113 6.08 -9.24 10.68
C GLU A 113 6.53 -8.10 9.76
N LEU A 114 6.83 -6.96 10.38
CA LEU A 114 7.32 -5.78 9.70
C LEU A 114 8.85 -5.76 9.77
N PHE A 115 9.51 -5.51 8.62
CA PHE A 115 10.95 -5.27 8.59
C PHE A 115 11.25 -3.90 7.99
N VAL A 116 11.38 -2.93 8.85
CA VAL A 116 11.69 -1.53 8.50
C VAL A 116 12.70 -0.94 9.49
N GLY A 117 13.60 -0.14 8.97
CA GLY A 117 14.60 0.52 9.79
C GLY A 117 15.46 -0.47 10.59
N ASN A 118 15.52 -0.30 11.90
CA ASN A 118 16.33 -1.10 12.82
C ASN A 118 15.56 -2.30 13.43
N TYR A 119 14.29 -2.46 13.11
CA TYR A 119 13.50 -3.60 13.60
C TYR A 119 13.85 -4.85 12.81
N LYS A 120 14.26 -5.91 13.50
CA LYS A 120 14.48 -7.22 12.90
C LYS A 120 13.36 -8.15 13.28
N PRO A 121 12.68 -8.76 12.31
CA PRO A 121 11.64 -9.75 12.58
C PRO A 121 12.24 -11.05 13.14
N GLU A 122 11.46 -11.77 13.91
CA GLU A 122 11.80 -13.12 14.39
C GLU A 122 11.65 -14.16 13.29
N SER A 123 10.67 -13.97 12.42
CA SER A 123 10.40 -14.82 11.26
C SER A 123 10.27 -13.99 9.99
N ILE A 124 10.69 -14.58 8.88
CA ILE A 124 10.54 -13.98 7.54
C ILE A 124 9.48 -14.72 6.68
N ASP A 125 8.70 -15.61 7.29
CA ASP A 125 7.71 -16.42 6.56
C ASP A 125 6.57 -15.57 5.97
N HIS A 126 6.12 -14.55 6.71
CA HIS A 126 5.13 -13.59 6.24
C HIS A 126 5.67 -12.20 6.52
N LEU A 127 6.31 -11.61 5.52
CA LEU A 127 7.14 -10.42 5.70
C LEU A 127 6.59 -9.22 4.96
N PHE A 128 6.48 -8.11 5.70
CA PHE A 128 6.17 -6.78 5.18
C PHE A 128 7.44 -5.93 5.27
N VAL A 129 8.05 -5.66 4.14
CA VAL A 129 9.39 -5.06 4.09
C VAL A 129 9.48 -3.99 3.02
N SER A 130 10.22 -2.91 3.32
CA SER A 130 10.53 -1.90 2.30
C SER A 130 11.53 -2.43 1.29
N ILE A 131 11.44 -1.96 0.05
CA ILE A 131 12.42 -2.37 -0.99
C ILE A 131 13.85 -2.00 -0.61
N GLN A 132 14.05 -0.91 0.11
CA GLN A 132 15.37 -0.48 0.58
C GLN A 132 15.93 -1.49 1.60
N THR A 133 15.14 -1.88 2.58
CA THR A 133 15.53 -2.88 3.58
C THR A 133 15.74 -4.25 2.94
N PHE A 134 14.87 -4.64 2.02
CA PHE A 134 15.00 -5.88 1.27
C PHE A 134 16.37 -5.99 0.58
N ASN A 135 16.78 -4.94 -0.12
CA ASN A 135 18.05 -4.90 -0.82
C ASN A 135 19.25 -4.84 0.14
N SER A 136 19.16 -4.03 1.19
CA SER A 136 20.26 -3.87 2.16
C SER A 136 20.55 -5.12 2.98
N GLN A 137 19.53 -5.97 3.20
CA GLN A 137 19.62 -7.21 3.96
C GLN A 137 19.96 -8.44 3.11
N ASP A 138 20.08 -8.27 1.80
CA ASP A 138 20.43 -9.32 0.83
C ASP A 138 19.56 -10.57 0.96
N PHE A 139 18.25 -10.40 0.93
CA PHE A 139 17.29 -11.51 1.07
C PHE A 139 17.45 -12.59 0.01
N THR A 140 17.85 -12.23 -1.19
CA THR A 140 18.06 -13.18 -2.28
C THR A 140 19.21 -14.15 -2.01
N ALA A 141 20.19 -13.76 -1.19
CA ALA A 141 21.26 -14.66 -0.77
C ALA A 141 20.84 -15.59 0.39
N LYS A 142 19.79 -15.24 1.11
CA LYS A 142 19.33 -15.94 2.33
C LYS A 142 18.14 -16.86 2.11
N THR A 143 17.43 -16.71 1.01
CA THR A 143 16.22 -17.45 0.69
C THR A 143 16.28 -18.06 -0.70
N ALA A 144 15.63 -19.20 -0.90
CA ALA A 144 15.49 -19.81 -2.21
C ALA A 144 14.55 -18.99 -3.11
N SER A 145 14.66 -19.15 -4.42
CA SER A 145 13.81 -18.40 -5.38
C SER A 145 12.31 -18.73 -5.26
N ASP A 146 11.96 -19.88 -4.72
CA ASP A 146 10.60 -20.34 -4.46
C ASP A 146 10.19 -20.21 -2.99
N PHE A 147 10.96 -19.48 -2.18
CA PHE A 147 10.69 -19.35 -0.74
C PHE A 147 9.34 -18.71 -0.47
N TYR A 148 9.00 -17.64 -1.20
CA TYR A 148 7.70 -16.99 -1.08
C TYR A 148 6.71 -17.54 -2.10
N ASP A 149 5.55 -17.99 -1.63
CA ASP A 149 4.48 -18.51 -2.48
C ASP A 149 3.66 -17.38 -3.10
N TYR A 150 3.52 -16.27 -2.38
CA TYR A 150 2.70 -15.13 -2.78
C TYR A 150 3.47 -13.83 -2.54
N ILE A 151 3.67 -13.06 -3.59
CA ILE A 151 4.37 -11.76 -3.50
C ILE A 151 3.42 -10.65 -3.93
N VAL A 152 3.28 -9.64 -3.08
CA VAL A 152 2.59 -8.38 -3.39
C VAL A 152 3.62 -7.27 -3.52
N VAL A 153 3.55 -6.51 -4.58
CA VAL A 153 4.33 -5.28 -4.76
C VAL A 153 3.36 -4.12 -4.91
N ASP A 154 3.29 -3.28 -3.88
CA ASP A 154 2.47 -2.07 -3.92
C ASP A 154 3.23 -0.92 -4.60
N GLU A 155 2.47 0.00 -5.17
CA GLU A 155 3.01 1.08 -6.00
C GLU A 155 3.94 0.55 -7.10
N PHE A 156 3.50 -0.46 -7.84
CA PHE A 156 4.31 -1.18 -8.83
C PHE A 156 4.90 -0.28 -9.92
N HIS A 157 4.34 0.91 -10.13
CA HIS A 157 4.91 1.90 -11.06
C HIS A 157 6.35 2.33 -10.68
N HIS A 158 6.78 2.10 -9.44
CA HIS A 158 8.18 2.29 -9.02
C HIS A 158 9.09 1.09 -9.36
N ALA A 159 8.53 -0.05 -9.77
CA ALA A 159 9.29 -1.28 -10.03
C ALA A 159 10.27 -1.18 -11.21
N ALA A 160 10.18 -0.11 -11.97
CA ALA A 160 11.18 0.25 -12.99
C ALA A 160 12.56 0.54 -12.43
N ALA A 161 12.64 0.98 -11.19
CA ALA A 161 13.91 1.28 -10.56
C ALA A 161 14.77 0.01 -10.48
N PRO A 162 16.10 0.10 -10.68
CA PRO A 162 17.01 -1.03 -10.55
C PRO A 162 16.88 -1.77 -9.21
N THR A 163 16.42 -1.07 -8.17
CA THR A 163 16.18 -1.61 -6.84
C THR A 163 15.15 -2.74 -6.80
N TYR A 164 14.16 -2.75 -7.71
CA TYR A 164 13.14 -3.80 -7.80
C TYR A 164 13.56 -4.95 -8.72
N GLN A 165 14.51 -4.74 -9.62
CA GLN A 165 14.91 -5.74 -10.62
C GLN A 165 15.48 -6.99 -9.98
N LYS A 166 16.26 -6.85 -8.91
CA LYS A 166 16.82 -7.99 -8.18
C LYS A 166 15.73 -8.89 -7.61
N LEU A 167 14.69 -8.30 -7.03
CA LEU A 167 13.53 -9.02 -6.49
C LEU A 167 12.76 -9.74 -7.62
N LEU A 168 12.39 -8.99 -8.65
CA LEU A 168 11.53 -9.50 -9.72
C LEU A 168 12.21 -10.56 -10.59
N SER A 169 13.52 -10.50 -10.74
CA SER A 169 14.27 -11.50 -11.51
C SER A 169 14.62 -12.75 -10.73
N TYR A 170 14.75 -12.65 -9.41
CA TYR A 170 15.16 -13.77 -8.56
C TYR A 170 14.00 -14.65 -8.13
N TYR A 171 12.92 -14.07 -7.58
CA TYR A 171 11.82 -14.85 -7.04
C TYR A 171 10.89 -15.38 -8.13
N ASN A 172 10.46 -16.62 -7.91
CA ASN A 172 9.46 -17.29 -8.72
C ASN A 172 8.28 -17.75 -7.84
N PRO A 173 7.42 -16.83 -7.39
CA PRO A 173 6.28 -17.15 -6.55
C PRO A 173 5.20 -17.88 -7.36
N LYS A 174 4.27 -18.53 -6.66
CA LYS A 174 3.05 -19.05 -7.28
C LYS A 174 2.16 -17.92 -7.78
N ILE A 175 2.09 -16.82 -7.03
CA ILE A 175 1.34 -15.61 -7.40
C ILE A 175 2.23 -14.38 -7.20
N LEU A 176 2.30 -13.54 -8.21
CA LEU A 176 2.80 -12.17 -8.13
C LEU A 176 1.63 -11.22 -8.37
N LEU A 177 1.30 -10.40 -7.39
CA LEU A 177 0.27 -9.38 -7.47
C LEU A 177 0.91 -8.00 -7.42
N GLY A 178 0.79 -7.25 -8.52
CA GLY A 178 1.16 -5.85 -8.58
C GLY A 178 -0.06 -4.96 -8.32
N LEU A 179 0.12 -3.95 -7.48
CA LEU A 179 -0.89 -2.94 -7.17
C LEU A 179 -0.37 -1.58 -7.61
N THR A 180 -1.18 -0.81 -8.32
CA THR A 180 -0.83 0.56 -8.70
C THR A 180 -2.08 1.40 -8.91
N ALA A 181 -1.97 2.71 -8.69
CA ALA A 181 -2.99 3.66 -9.12
C ALA A 181 -2.81 4.07 -10.59
N THR A 182 -1.62 3.89 -11.14
CA THR A 182 -1.28 4.24 -12.52
C THR A 182 -0.51 3.11 -13.19
N PRO A 183 -0.90 2.67 -14.41
CA PRO A 183 -0.22 1.58 -15.12
C PRO A 183 1.07 2.04 -15.81
N GLU A 184 1.35 3.33 -15.80
CA GLU A 184 2.53 3.92 -16.45
C GLU A 184 3.61 4.21 -15.41
N ARG A 185 4.85 3.97 -15.80
CA ARG A 185 6.01 4.29 -14.98
C ARG A 185 6.28 5.80 -15.02
N MET A 186 7.02 6.31 -14.03
CA MET A 186 7.43 7.71 -14.00
C MET A 186 8.29 8.11 -15.21
N ASP A 187 8.94 7.15 -15.87
CA ASP A 187 9.72 7.36 -17.09
C ASP A 187 8.91 7.16 -18.39
N GLY A 188 7.58 7.04 -18.29
CA GLY A 188 6.66 6.83 -19.40
C GLY A 188 6.66 5.41 -19.98
N LYS A 189 7.46 4.48 -19.45
CA LYS A 189 7.48 3.10 -19.90
C LYS A 189 6.36 2.29 -19.25
N SER A 190 5.83 1.33 -19.99
CA SER A 190 4.81 0.43 -19.48
C SER A 190 5.38 -0.59 -18.49
N ILE A 191 4.61 -0.91 -17.45
CA ILE A 191 4.87 -2.02 -16.51
C ILE A 191 4.22 -3.33 -16.96
N LEU A 192 3.41 -3.30 -18.00
CA LEU A 192 2.65 -4.45 -18.48
C LEU A 192 3.51 -5.68 -18.85
N PRO A 193 4.76 -5.55 -19.34
CA PRO A 193 5.62 -6.71 -19.63
C PRO A 193 5.82 -7.65 -18.43
N TYR A 194 5.71 -7.15 -17.20
CA TYR A 194 5.77 -7.99 -15.98
C TYR A 194 4.52 -8.82 -15.75
N PHE A 195 3.40 -8.51 -16.44
CA PHE A 195 2.06 -9.04 -16.19
C PHE A 195 1.41 -9.59 -17.47
N HIS A 196 2.15 -10.32 -18.27
CA HIS A 196 1.66 -10.88 -19.55
C HIS A 196 1.06 -9.83 -20.50
N HIS A 197 1.53 -8.59 -20.42
CA HIS A 197 1.01 -7.43 -21.18
C HIS A 197 -0.48 -7.14 -20.92
N ARG A 198 -0.97 -7.47 -19.70
CA ARG A 198 -2.38 -7.34 -19.33
C ARG A 198 -2.57 -6.64 -17.99
N ILE A 199 -3.66 -5.90 -17.88
CA ILE A 199 -4.24 -5.46 -16.62
C ILE A 199 -5.32 -6.49 -16.25
N ALA A 200 -5.14 -7.18 -15.13
CA ALA A 200 -6.07 -8.21 -14.68
C ALA A 200 -7.41 -7.60 -14.23
N ALA A 201 -7.36 -6.49 -13.52
CA ALA A 201 -8.53 -5.73 -13.10
C ALA A 201 -8.18 -4.24 -12.94
N GLU A 202 -9.17 -3.38 -13.18
CA GLU A 202 -8.97 -1.93 -13.18
C GLU A 202 -10.19 -1.21 -12.63
N ILE A 203 -9.96 -0.24 -11.73
CA ILE A 203 -10.91 0.80 -11.34
C ILE A 203 -10.19 2.14 -11.33
N ARG A 204 -10.45 2.98 -12.31
CA ARG A 204 -9.87 4.31 -12.42
C ARG A 204 -10.66 5.35 -11.62
N LEU A 205 -10.02 6.48 -11.33
CA LEU A 205 -10.62 7.55 -10.52
C LEU A 205 -11.98 8.03 -11.03
N PRO A 206 -12.21 8.30 -12.32
CA PRO A 206 -13.53 8.69 -12.81
C PRO A 206 -14.61 7.62 -12.53
N GLU A 207 -14.30 6.37 -12.80
CA GLU A 207 -15.21 5.24 -12.54
C GLU A 207 -15.50 5.07 -11.04
N ALA A 208 -14.48 5.23 -10.18
CA ALA A 208 -14.65 5.16 -8.74
C ALA A 208 -15.56 6.28 -8.22
N ILE A 209 -15.49 7.47 -8.78
CA ILE A 209 -16.38 8.60 -8.46
C ILE A 209 -17.80 8.31 -8.95
N ASP A 210 -17.97 7.89 -10.20
CA ASP A 210 -19.28 7.59 -10.80
C ASP A 210 -20.01 6.46 -10.07
N ARG A 211 -19.27 5.46 -9.62
CA ARG A 211 -19.81 4.36 -8.78
C ARG A 211 -20.03 4.77 -7.32
N LYS A 212 -19.79 6.02 -6.94
CA LYS A 212 -19.90 6.54 -5.57
C LYS A 212 -19.00 5.80 -4.56
N LEU A 213 -17.91 5.22 -5.01
CA LEU A 213 -16.91 4.53 -4.17
C LEU A 213 -15.99 5.50 -3.45
N LEU A 214 -15.85 6.70 -4.01
CA LEU A 214 -15.11 7.84 -3.45
C LEU A 214 -16.04 9.03 -3.33
N CYS A 215 -15.89 9.82 -2.27
CA CYS A 215 -16.53 11.13 -2.22
C CYS A 215 -16.04 11.95 -3.39
N PRO A 216 -16.94 12.56 -4.19
CA PRO A 216 -16.50 13.54 -5.18
C PRO A 216 -15.72 14.60 -4.42
N PHE A 217 -14.48 14.85 -4.80
CA PHE A 217 -13.79 16.06 -4.41
C PHE A 217 -14.60 17.19 -5.02
N GLN A 218 -15.39 17.86 -4.20
CA GLN A 218 -15.71 19.21 -4.53
C GLN A 218 -14.38 19.95 -4.40
N TYR A 219 -13.68 20.10 -5.50
CA TYR A 219 -12.80 21.21 -5.67
C TYR A 219 -13.72 22.43 -5.58
N PHE A 220 -13.94 22.89 -4.37
CA PHE A 220 -14.14 24.29 -4.22
C PHE A 220 -12.79 24.88 -4.63
N GLY A 221 -12.71 25.29 -5.89
CA GLY A 221 -11.87 26.39 -6.20
C GLY A 221 -12.40 27.54 -5.36
N VAL A 222 -12.04 27.54 -4.10
CA VAL A 222 -11.91 28.77 -3.37
C VAL A 222 -10.89 29.47 -4.23
N THR A 223 -11.36 30.43 -5.02
CA THR A 223 -10.51 31.51 -5.47
C THR A 223 -9.81 31.91 -4.20
N ASP A 224 -8.58 31.42 -4.07
CA ASP A 224 -7.80 31.61 -2.86
C ASP A 224 -7.65 33.14 -2.77
N THR A 225 -8.45 33.76 -1.96
CA THR A 225 -8.30 35.16 -1.61
C THR A 225 -7.11 35.36 -0.70
N VAL A 226 -6.36 34.26 -0.44
CA VAL A 226 -5.11 34.31 0.28
C VAL A 226 -4.06 34.90 -0.63
N ASP A 227 -3.72 36.14 -0.36
CA ASP A 227 -2.66 36.84 -1.06
C ASP A 227 -1.31 36.20 -0.70
N LEU A 228 -0.83 35.33 -1.58
CA LEU A 228 0.46 34.66 -1.44
C LEU A 228 1.66 35.56 -1.77
N SER A 229 1.39 36.81 -2.22
CA SER A 229 2.47 37.73 -2.58
C SER A 229 3.36 38.15 -1.40
N THR A 230 2.86 37.97 -0.18
CA THR A 230 3.63 38.22 1.06
C THR A 230 4.54 37.09 1.47
N LEU A 231 4.38 35.91 0.86
CA LEU A 231 5.21 34.75 1.18
C LEU A 231 6.54 34.76 0.41
N LYS A 232 7.62 34.53 1.10
CA LYS A 232 8.94 34.41 0.45
C LYS A 232 9.09 33.04 -0.21
N TRP A 233 9.23 33.04 -1.54
CA TRP A 233 9.61 31.85 -2.30
C TRP A 233 11.11 31.66 -2.25
N SER A 234 11.59 30.57 -1.65
CA SER A 234 13.00 30.24 -1.63
C SER A 234 13.23 28.73 -1.82
N ALA A 235 14.26 28.38 -2.54
CA ALA A 235 14.65 27.01 -2.81
C ALA A 235 13.53 26.10 -3.38
N GLY A 236 12.65 26.65 -4.24
CA GLY A 236 11.60 25.88 -4.90
C GLY A 236 10.36 25.56 -4.03
N ARG A 237 10.20 26.24 -2.88
CA ARG A 237 9.04 26.03 -1.98
C ARG A 237 8.75 27.26 -1.12
N TYR A 238 7.53 27.33 -0.61
CA TYR A 238 7.14 28.28 0.44
C TYR A 238 7.49 27.73 1.83
N GLY A 239 7.74 28.62 2.78
CA GLY A 239 7.96 28.22 4.18
C GLY A 239 6.73 27.54 4.76
N GLN A 240 6.88 26.31 5.28
CA GLN A 240 5.75 25.53 5.82
C GLN A 240 5.07 26.21 7.01
N GLY A 241 5.81 26.93 7.85
CA GLY A 241 5.26 27.66 8.98
C GLY A 241 4.39 28.84 8.57
N GLU A 242 4.80 29.58 7.53
CA GLU A 242 4.06 30.73 7.00
C GLU A 242 2.76 30.29 6.30
N LEU A 243 2.81 29.18 5.55
CA LEU A 243 1.63 28.58 4.93
C LEU A 243 0.63 28.09 5.99
N SER A 244 1.09 27.39 7.03
CA SER A 244 0.22 26.91 8.10
C SER A 244 -0.48 28.02 8.83
N HIS A 245 0.19 29.14 9.07
CA HIS A 245 -0.40 30.33 9.72
C HIS A 245 -1.50 30.97 8.87
N LEU A 246 -1.27 31.11 7.56
CA LEU A 246 -2.24 31.65 6.63
C LEU A 246 -3.50 30.77 6.52
N TYR A 247 -3.32 29.46 6.41
CA TYR A 247 -4.45 28.51 6.36
C TYR A 247 -5.22 28.45 7.67
N THR A 248 -4.58 28.64 8.81
CA THR A 248 -5.25 28.72 10.11
C THR A 248 -6.11 29.97 10.22
N LEU A 249 -5.62 31.12 9.77
CA LEU A 249 -6.38 32.37 9.73
C LEU A 249 -7.61 32.27 8.80
N CYS A 250 -7.47 31.66 7.64
CA CYS A 250 -8.60 31.42 6.73
C CYS A 250 -9.66 30.50 7.34
N ARG A 251 -9.24 29.50 8.10
CA ARG A 251 -10.15 28.53 8.73
C ARG A 251 -10.94 29.12 9.91
N THR A 252 -10.40 30.12 10.60
CA THR A 252 -11.05 30.82 11.72
C THR A 252 -11.92 31.99 11.31
N GLY A 253 -12.01 32.29 10.01
CA GLY A 253 -12.81 33.44 9.51
C GLY A 253 -12.24 34.79 9.90
N ALA A 254 -11.03 34.86 10.43
CA ALA A 254 -10.35 36.12 10.75
C ALA A 254 -9.84 36.78 9.44
N ASN A 255 -10.34 37.95 9.15
CA ASN A 255 -9.92 38.71 7.99
C ASN A 255 -8.52 39.31 8.26
N PRO A 256 -7.47 38.96 7.49
CA PRO A 256 -6.12 39.46 7.73
C PRO A 256 -5.95 40.98 7.47
N ARG A 257 -6.98 41.67 7.05
CA ARG A 257 -6.95 43.14 6.76
C ARG A 257 -7.58 44.01 7.85
N ALA A 258 -7.94 43.43 9.00
CA ALA A 258 -8.58 44.22 10.06
C ALA A 258 -7.59 44.94 11.01
N ASP A 259 -6.30 44.66 10.92
CA ASP A 259 -5.27 45.22 11.79
C ASP A 259 -4.08 45.86 11.03
N LEU A 260 -4.38 46.69 10.06
CA LEU A 260 -3.42 47.61 9.45
C LEU A 260 -4.04 49.01 9.37
#